data_77a2aee194e56f342d6d1b7bdf6c2bc9
#
_entry.id   77a2aee194e56f342d6d1b7bdf6c2bc9
#
_cell.length_a   1.000
_cell.length_b   1.000
_cell.length_c   1.000
_cell.angle_alpha   90.00
_cell.angle_beta   90.00
_cell.angle_gamma   90.00
#
_symmetry.space_group_name_H-M   'P 1'
#
loop_
_entity.id
_entity.type
_entity.pdbx_description
1 polymer ?
#
loop_
_entity_poly.entity_id
_entity_poly.type
_entity_poly.pdbx_seq_one_letter_code
_entity_poly.pdbx_strand_id
1 'polypeptide(L)'
;MKRWLVILIVLTAGSTAWGQTVEWLDRQDTYLATIGQNARIPIRVRNTSDRPQTIVIRKASADLNANQKGYFCIGDECMDMLVDQVTRRLEPGEVANDVFFVVEPGLAATSNALRFEIYHKGSPQLGLEHSLLLSVEEKPTRSFVFQARNITIHDVYPNPITGQDAYLDYRLSDEAVKAKVVIHNILGSPVGEHEMLSTETRVKIQAEGLSSGVYFYTIYLDNVGVLTRKLVVRK
;
A
#
# COMPACT_ATOMS: atom_id res chain seq x y z
N MET A 1 23.62 74.69 -29.20
CA MET A 1 23.33 73.28 -29.41
C MET A 1 22.80 72.72 -28.09
N LYS A 2 21.49 72.49 -27.95
CA LYS A 2 20.82 71.94 -26.76
C LYS A 2 20.69 70.42 -26.91
N ARG A 3 21.39 69.65 -26.08
CA ARG A 3 21.28 68.18 -26.02
C ARG A 3 20.07 67.84 -25.11
N TRP A 4 19.06 67.26 -25.66
CA TRP A 4 17.94 66.67 -24.93
C TRP A 4 18.33 65.25 -24.46
N LEU A 5 18.29 65.05 -23.15
CA LEU A 5 18.48 63.77 -22.50
C LEU A 5 17.13 63.09 -22.40
N VAL A 6 16.91 62.02 -23.19
CA VAL A 6 15.72 61.22 -23.11
C VAL A 6 15.95 60.18 -22.02
N ILE A 7 15.26 60.30 -20.91
CA ILE A 7 15.28 59.29 -19.81
C ILE A 7 14.26 58.21 -20.20
N LEU A 8 14.76 57.03 -20.57
CA LEU A 8 13.91 55.85 -20.81
C LEU A 8 13.56 55.22 -19.47
N ILE A 9 12.31 55.40 -18.98
CA ILE A 9 11.78 54.71 -17.80
C ILE A 9 11.39 53.31 -18.23
N VAL A 10 12.21 52.30 -17.90
CA VAL A 10 11.85 50.89 -18.04
C VAL A 10 10.90 50.50 -16.90
N LEU A 11 9.59 50.45 -17.17
CA LEU A 11 8.62 49.86 -16.27
C LEU A 11 8.84 48.33 -16.31
N THR A 12 9.49 47.78 -15.33
CA THR A 12 9.53 46.34 -15.05
C THR A 12 8.16 45.96 -14.47
N ALA A 13 7.26 45.48 -15.35
CA ALA A 13 6.05 44.80 -14.90
C ALA A 13 6.47 43.51 -14.14
N GLY A 14 6.50 43.60 -12.82
CA GLY A 14 6.66 42.40 -11.97
C GLY A 14 5.46 41.49 -12.20
N SER A 15 5.65 40.42 -12.98
CA SER A 15 4.69 39.34 -13.05
C SER A 15 4.61 38.70 -11.67
N THR A 16 3.56 39.00 -10.92
CA THR A 16 3.19 38.21 -9.72
C THR A 16 2.82 36.83 -10.21
N ALA A 17 3.76 35.90 -10.18
CA ALA A 17 3.46 34.49 -10.31
C ALA A 17 2.53 34.12 -9.14
N TRP A 18 1.28 33.88 -9.45
CA TRP A 18 0.30 33.33 -8.51
C TRP A 18 0.74 31.90 -8.23
N GLY A 19 1.64 31.72 -7.27
CA GLY A 19 2.08 30.40 -6.84
C GLY A 19 0.88 29.62 -6.29
N GLN A 20 0.84 28.33 -6.61
CA GLN A 20 -0.10 27.43 -5.98
C GLN A 20 0.13 27.49 -4.46
N THR A 21 -0.92 27.80 -3.71
CA THR A 21 -0.86 27.97 -2.26
C THR A 21 -1.21 26.68 -1.52
N VAL A 22 -1.38 25.59 -2.27
CA VAL A 22 -1.71 24.25 -1.78
C VAL A 22 -0.82 23.24 -2.46
N GLU A 23 -0.25 22.35 -1.69
CA GLU A 23 0.55 21.21 -2.16
C GLU A 23 -0.13 19.90 -1.77
N TRP A 24 -0.32 19.00 -2.72
CA TRP A 24 -0.78 17.65 -2.45
C TRP A 24 0.42 16.73 -2.31
N LEU A 25 0.60 16.16 -1.12
CA LEU A 25 1.72 15.30 -0.77
C LEU A 25 1.43 13.84 -1.10
N ASP A 26 2.50 13.06 -1.34
CA ASP A 26 2.46 11.59 -1.43
C ASP A 26 1.39 11.05 -2.41
N ARG A 27 1.19 11.71 -3.55
CA ARG A 27 0.27 11.24 -4.59
C ARG A 27 0.73 9.93 -5.17
N GLN A 28 -0.17 8.94 -5.18
CA GLN A 28 0.04 7.67 -5.84
C GLN A 28 -1.02 7.51 -6.93
N ASP A 29 -0.59 7.02 -8.09
CA ASP A 29 -1.49 6.80 -9.24
C ASP A 29 -2.24 5.46 -9.13
N THR A 30 -1.80 4.57 -8.23
CA THR A 30 -2.41 3.25 -8.05
C THR A 30 -2.43 2.85 -6.58
N TYR A 31 -3.57 2.35 -6.13
CA TYR A 31 -3.77 1.73 -4.83
C TYR A 31 -4.25 0.30 -5.02
N LEU A 32 -3.79 -0.59 -4.14
CA LEU A 32 -4.24 -1.98 -4.08
C LEU A 32 -5.14 -2.18 -2.86
N ALA A 33 -6.25 -2.84 -3.08
CA ALA A 33 -7.17 -3.28 -2.04
C ALA A 33 -7.40 -4.79 -2.15
N THR A 34 -7.78 -5.41 -1.05
CA THR A 34 -8.14 -6.83 -1.01
C THR A 34 -9.64 -6.96 -0.77
N ILE A 35 -10.30 -7.88 -1.46
CA ILE A 35 -11.71 -8.20 -1.21
C ILE A 35 -11.94 -8.43 0.29
N GLY A 36 -12.97 -7.78 0.83
CA GLY A 36 -13.35 -7.86 2.24
C GLY A 36 -12.48 -7.02 3.20
N GLN A 37 -11.55 -6.20 2.69
CA GLN A 37 -10.76 -5.26 3.47
C GLN A 37 -10.93 -3.85 2.92
N ASN A 38 -11.32 -2.90 3.78
CA ASN A 38 -11.48 -1.51 3.38
C ASN A 38 -10.14 -0.92 2.91
N ALA A 39 -10.15 -0.30 1.73
CA ALA A 39 -9.03 0.49 1.24
C ALA A 39 -9.10 1.90 1.85
N ARG A 40 -8.01 2.36 2.43
CA ARG A 40 -7.90 3.68 3.04
C ARG A 40 -6.90 4.51 2.26
N ILE A 41 -7.37 5.43 1.44
CA ILE A 41 -6.57 6.29 0.54
C ILE A 41 -6.30 7.60 1.26
N PRO A 42 -5.07 7.90 1.69
CA PRO A 42 -4.75 9.14 2.37
C PRO A 42 -4.74 10.32 1.39
N ILE A 43 -5.32 11.45 1.81
CA ILE A 43 -5.29 12.71 1.06
C ILE A 43 -4.56 13.75 1.92
N ARG A 44 -3.25 13.84 1.73
CA ARG A 44 -2.38 14.71 2.52
C ARG A 44 -2.12 16.03 1.79
N VAL A 45 -2.56 17.12 2.39
CA VAL A 45 -2.52 18.46 1.78
C VAL A 45 -1.79 19.42 2.70
N ARG A 46 -0.84 20.18 2.15
CA ARG A 46 -0.11 21.24 2.85
C ARG A 46 -0.59 22.61 2.39
N ASN A 47 -0.79 23.52 3.35
CA ASN A 47 -0.91 24.95 3.06
C ASN A 47 0.50 25.55 2.87
N THR A 48 0.84 25.94 1.65
CA THR A 48 2.16 26.55 1.34
C THR A 48 2.14 28.08 1.37
N SER A 49 0.98 28.69 1.70
CA SER A 49 0.86 30.14 1.84
C SER A 49 1.27 30.64 3.22
N ASP A 50 1.43 31.94 3.34
CA ASP A 50 1.80 32.68 4.56
C ASP A 50 0.60 33.03 5.47
N ARG A 51 -0.60 32.54 5.13
CA ARG A 51 -1.83 32.80 5.88
C ARG A 51 -2.71 31.56 6.01
N PRO A 52 -3.62 31.51 7.00
CA PRO A 52 -4.56 30.42 7.14
C PRO A 52 -5.45 30.29 5.91
N GLN A 53 -5.66 29.06 5.45
CA GLN A 53 -6.49 28.73 4.29
C GLN A 53 -7.57 27.71 4.64
N THR A 54 -8.78 27.91 4.09
CA THR A 54 -9.80 26.88 4.12
C THR A 54 -9.76 26.11 2.80
N ILE A 55 -9.39 24.85 2.88
CA ILE A 55 -9.22 23.97 1.73
C ILE A 55 -10.43 23.06 1.62
N VAL A 56 -10.90 22.88 0.41
CA VAL A 56 -11.94 21.92 0.04
C VAL A 56 -11.27 20.74 -0.65
N ILE A 57 -11.58 19.54 -0.20
CA ILE A 57 -11.20 18.27 -0.83
C ILE A 57 -12.48 17.65 -1.35
N ARG A 58 -12.60 17.48 -2.67
CA ARG A 58 -13.80 17.01 -3.34
C ARG A 58 -13.52 15.71 -4.10
N LYS A 59 -14.43 14.76 -4.00
CA LYS A 59 -14.53 13.61 -4.88
C LYS A 59 -15.22 14.06 -6.17
N ALA A 60 -14.45 14.30 -7.23
CA ALA A 60 -14.98 14.75 -8.51
C ALA A 60 -15.67 13.59 -9.26
N SER A 61 -15.09 12.38 -9.18
CA SER A 61 -15.73 11.15 -9.66
C SER A 61 -15.18 9.93 -8.91
N ALA A 62 -16.01 8.90 -8.81
CA ALA A 62 -15.63 7.59 -8.31
C ALA A 62 -16.43 6.55 -9.09
N ASP A 63 -15.72 5.77 -9.91
CA ASP A 63 -16.32 4.69 -10.69
C ASP A 63 -16.44 3.44 -9.81
N LEU A 64 -17.38 3.49 -8.86
CA LEU A 64 -17.70 2.41 -7.93
C LEU A 64 -18.96 1.68 -8.39
N ASN A 65 -18.92 0.35 -8.37
CA ASN A 65 -20.11 -0.45 -8.68
C ASN A 65 -21.09 -0.50 -7.49
N ALA A 66 -22.29 -1.04 -7.73
CA ALA A 66 -23.38 -1.06 -6.74
C ALA A 66 -23.05 -1.81 -5.43
N ASN A 67 -22.05 -2.68 -5.43
CA ASN A 67 -21.61 -3.45 -4.26
C ASN A 67 -20.44 -2.81 -3.52
N GLN A 68 -19.98 -1.65 -3.98
CA GLN A 68 -18.88 -0.90 -3.40
C GLN A 68 -19.42 0.38 -2.76
N LYS A 69 -18.77 0.82 -1.69
CA LYS A 69 -19.06 2.10 -1.04
C LYS A 69 -17.80 2.93 -0.96
N GLY A 70 -17.94 4.24 -1.14
CA GLY A 70 -16.84 5.18 -1.00
C GLY A 70 -17.27 6.41 -0.22
N TYR A 71 -16.50 6.79 0.81
CA TYR A 71 -16.83 7.90 1.69
C TYR A 71 -15.57 8.53 2.28
N PHE A 72 -15.70 9.80 2.67
CA PHE A 72 -14.63 10.49 3.39
C PHE A 72 -14.61 10.14 4.87
N CYS A 73 -13.41 10.09 5.45
CA CYS A 73 -13.20 10.07 6.89
C CYS A 73 -12.20 11.17 7.29
N ILE A 74 -12.41 11.78 8.45
CA ILE A 74 -11.47 12.71 9.09
C ILE A 74 -11.08 12.07 10.43
N GLY A 75 -9.83 11.63 10.54
CA GLY A 75 -9.42 10.77 11.65
C GLY A 75 -10.19 9.46 11.63
N ASP A 76 -10.92 9.19 12.70
CA ASP A 76 -11.77 7.99 12.85
C ASP A 76 -13.26 8.28 12.58
N GLU A 77 -13.62 9.53 12.34
CA GLU A 77 -15.00 9.93 12.03
C GLU A 77 -15.24 9.85 10.52
N CYS A 78 -16.13 8.96 10.11
CA CYS A 78 -16.48 8.74 8.70
C CYS A 78 -17.85 9.37 8.38
N MET A 79 -17.95 9.93 7.19
CA MET A 79 -19.11 10.66 6.72
C MET A 79 -20.05 9.76 5.91
N ASP A 80 -21.25 10.24 5.64
CA ASP A 80 -22.17 9.57 4.73
C ASP A 80 -21.62 9.50 3.30
N MET A 81 -21.96 8.44 2.57
CA MET A 81 -21.53 8.22 1.17
C MET A 81 -21.97 9.33 0.22
N LEU A 82 -23.03 10.08 0.57
CA LEU A 82 -23.56 11.21 -0.21
C LEU A 82 -22.71 12.46 -0.06
N VAL A 83 -21.76 12.49 0.89
CA VAL A 83 -20.86 13.61 1.08
C VAL A 83 -19.77 13.57 0.02
N ASP A 84 -19.81 14.52 -0.91
CA ASP A 84 -18.85 14.61 -2.01
C ASP A 84 -17.62 15.44 -1.69
N GLN A 85 -17.65 16.21 -0.60
CA GLN A 85 -16.53 17.08 -0.24
C GLN A 85 -16.41 17.27 1.27
N VAL A 86 -15.17 17.46 1.70
CA VAL A 86 -14.82 17.83 3.07
C VAL A 86 -13.99 19.12 3.07
N THR A 87 -13.99 19.83 4.18
CA THR A 87 -13.24 21.08 4.33
C THR A 87 -12.29 21.00 5.51
N ARG A 88 -11.07 21.53 5.32
CA ARG A 88 -10.08 21.69 6.40
C ARG A 88 -9.54 23.10 6.42
N ARG A 89 -9.47 23.70 7.60
CA ARG A 89 -8.74 24.95 7.81
C ARG A 89 -7.32 24.58 8.20
N LEU A 90 -6.35 25.08 7.46
CA LEU A 90 -4.93 24.83 7.68
C LEU A 90 -4.20 26.14 7.94
N GLU A 91 -3.42 26.18 8.99
CA GLU A 91 -2.49 27.27 9.27
C GLU A 91 -1.30 27.26 8.27
N PRO A 92 -0.52 28.35 8.16
CA PRO A 92 0.66 28.38 7.29
C PRO A 92 1.60 27.19 7.55
N GLY A 93 1.96 26.43 6.51
CA GLY A 93 2.83 25.26 6.58
C GLY A 93 2.16 23.98 7.14
N GLU A 94 0.95 24.08 7.68
CA GLU A 94 0.23 22.91 8.23
C GLU A 94 -0.13 21.90 7.16
N VAL A 95 -0.12 20.63 7.55
CA VAL A 95 -0.50 19.48 6.71
C VAL A 95 -1.74 18.81 7.30
N ALA A 96 -2.79 18.67 6.50
CA ALA A 96 -3.91 17.76 6.82
C ALA A 96 -3.44 16.32 6.66
N ASN A 97 -3.24 15.61 7.77
CA ASN A 97 -2.79 14.21 7.80
C ASN A 97 -3.91 13.23 8.10
N ASP A 98 -5.08 13.74 8.42
CA ASP A 98 -6.21 12.99 8.97
C ASP A 98 -7.36 12.81 7.98
N VAL A 99 -7.20 13.23 6.72
CA VAL A 99 -8.23 13.08 5.69
C VAL A 99 -7.94 11.83 4.87
N PHE A 100 -8.96 10.97 4.76
CA PHE A 100 -8.91 9.73 3.99
C PHE A 100 -10.16 9.60 3.12
N PHE A 101 -10.01 8.99 1.96
CA PHE A 101 -11.13 8.43 1.23
C PHE A 101 -11.10 6.91 1.42
N VAL A 102 -12.18 6.37 1.99
CA VAL A 102 -12.29 4.94 2.28
C VAL A 102 -13.17 4.29 1.23
N VAL A 103 -12.73 3.16 0.69
CA VAL A 103 -13.54 2.33 -0.22
C VAL A 103 -13.75 0.97 0.42
N GLU A 104 -15.01 0.57 0.58
CA GLU A 104 -15.41 -0.81 0.86
C GLU A 104 -15.45 -1.55 -0.48
N PRO A 105 -14.53 -2.48 -0.75
CA PRO A 105 -14.26 -2.96 -2.11
C PRO A 105 -15.30 -3.94 -2.67
N GLY A 106 -16.29 -4.35 -1.87
CA GLY A 106 -17.26 -5.37 -2.28
C GLY A 106 -16.67 -6.78 -2.29
N LEU A 107 -17.27 -7.68 -3.08
CA LEU A 107 -16.98 -9.12 -3.09
C LEU A 107 -16.34 -9.63 -4.39
N ALA A 108 -15.97 -8.75 -5.31
CA ALA A 108 -15.38 -9.11 -6.59
C ALA A 108 -14.13 -8.30 -6.89
N ALA A 109 -13.18 -8.91 -7.61
CA ALA A 109 -12.02 -8.20 -8.15
C ALA A 109 -12.49 -7.15 -9.16
N THR A 110 -12.02 -5.92 -9.02
CA THR A 110 -12.42 -4.78 -9.86
C THR A 110 -11.28 -3.79 -9.99
N SER A 111 -11.40 -2.91 -10.97
CA SER A 111 -10.53 -1.76 -11.14
C SER A 111 -11.41 -0.50 -11.22
N ASN A 112 -11.17 0.45 -10.33
CA ASN A 112 -12.02 1.62 -10.13
C ASN A 112 -11.19 2.89 -10.33
N ALA A 113 -11.64 3.77 -11.21
CA ALA A 113 -11.04 5.09 -11.37
C ALA A 113 -11.64 6.07 -10.35
N LEU A 114 -10.79 6.74 -9.60
CA LEU A 114 -11.17 7.76 -8.64
C LEU A 114 -10.51 9.07 -9.02
N ARG A 115 -11.24 10.18 -8.93
CA ARG A 115 -10.72 11.53 -9.21
C ARG A 115 -11.09 12.48 -8.09
N PHE A 116 -10.08 13.16 -7.59
CA PHE A 116 -10.20 14.14 -6.52
C PHE A 116 -9.73 15.50 -6.97
N GLU A 117 -10.32 16.53 -6.40
CA GLU A 117 -9.94 17.91 -6.56
C GLU A 117 -9.70 18.55 -5.20
N ILE A 118 -8.68 19.40 -5.13
CA ILE A 118 -8.30 20.15 -3.93
C ILE A 118 -8.18 21.62 -4.30
N TYR A 119 -8.93 22.48 -3.64
CA TYR A 119 -8.93 23.90 -3.94
C TYR A 119 -9.24 24.75 -2.71
N HIS A 120 -8.94 26.05 -2.80
CA HIS A 120 -9.39 27.01 -1.80
C HIS A 120 -10.88 27.22 -1.85
N LYS A 121 -11.50 27.32 -0.68
CA LYS A 121 -12.91 27.70 -0.59
C LYS A 121 -13.12 29.06 -1.27
N GLY A 122 -13.95 29.08 -2.33
CA GLY A 122 -14.22 30.27 -3.15
C GLY A 122 -13.36 30.42 -4.41
N SER A 123 -12.38 29.54 -4.66
CA SER A 123 -11.54 29.61 -5.86
C SER A 123 -11.33 28.22 -6.50
N PRO A 124 -12.38 27.53 -6.91
CA PRO A 124 -12.27 26.17 -7.43
C PRO A 124 -11.46 26.07 -8.73
N GLN A 125 -11.36 27.16 -9.51
CA GLN A 125 -10.62 27.17 -10.79
C GLN A 125 -9.10 27.06 -10.62
N LEU A 126 -8.58 27.29 -9.42
CA LEU A 126 -7.15 27.26 -9.10
C LEU A 126 -6.78 25.97 -8.35
N GLY A 127 -7.62 24.95 -8.44
CA GLY A 127 -7.45 23.70 -7.74
C GLY A 127 -6.40 22.78 -8.35
N LEU A 128 -5.96 21.81 -7.53
CA LEU A 128 -5.19 20.65 -7.94
C LEU A 128 -6.16 19.50 -8.24
N GLU A 129 -5.88 18.75 -9.28
CA GLU A 129 -6.63 17.54 -9.63
C GLU A 129 -5.69 16.34 -9.63
N HIS A 130 -6.19 15.19 -9.18
CA HIS A 130 -5.48 13.93 -9.25
C HIS A 130 -6.44 12.78 -9.51
N SER A 131 -6.07 11.95 -10.49
CA SER A 131 -6.77 10.71 -10.80
C SER A 131 -5.92 9.53 -10.38
N LEU A 132 -6.54 8.54 -9.77
CA LEU A 132 -5.88 7.31 -9.36
C LEU A 132 -6.73 6.09 -9.71
N LEU A 133 -6.08 4.95 -9.79
CA LEU A 133 -6.69 3.65 -10.01
C LEU A 133 -6.66 2.85 -8.71
N LEU A 134 -7.82 2.41 -8.23
CA LEU A 134 -7.95 1.45 -7.14
C LEU A 134 -8.17 0.05 -7.74
N SER A 135 -7.16 -0.81 -7.64
CA SER A 135 -7.26 -2.22 -8.02
C SER A 135 -7.71 -3.04 -6.82
N VAL A 136 -8.86 -3.70 -6.92
CA VAL A 136 -9.36 -4.62 -5.91
C VAL A 136 -9.06 -6.03 -6.37
N GLU A 137 -8.26 -6.74 -5.60
CA GLU A 137 -7.80 -8.08 -5.91
C GLU A 137 -8.34 -9.08 -4.88
N GLU A 138 -8.48 -10.32 -5.30
CA GLU A 138 -8.73 -11.39 -4.35
C GLU A 138 -7.56 -11.43 -3.35
N LYS A 139 -7.89 -11.67 -2.08
CA LYS A 139 -6.85 -11.99 -1.12
C LYS A 139 -6.06 -13.15 -1.71
N PRO A 140 -4.74 -13.02 -1.90
CA PRO A 140 -3.95 -14.12 -2.42
C PRO A 140 -4.23 -15.32 -1.51
N THR A 141 -5.05 -16.21 -2.00
CA THR A 141 -5.29 -17.50 -1.34
C THR A 141 -3.94 -18.16 -1.40
N ARG A 142 -3.23 -18.21 -0.27
CA ARG A 142 -1.95 -18.91 -0.21
C ARG A 142 -2.24 -20.32 -0.70
N SER A 143 -1.86 -20.59 -1.94
CA SER A 143 -2.06 -21.91 -2.51
C SER A 143 -1.33 -22.89 -1.62
N PHE A 144 -2.04 -23.90 -1.15
CA PHE A 144 -1.34 -25.04 -0.56
C PHE A 144 -0.47 -25.68 -1.65
N VAL A 145 0.76 -25.95 -1.32
CA VAL A 145 1.71 -26.56 -2.26
C VAL A 145 1.81 -28.05 -2.07
N PHE A 146 1.28 -28.53 -0.94
CA PHE A 146 1.18 -29.94 -0.63
C PHE A 146 0.02 -30.19 0.30
N GLN A 147 -0.77 -31.24 0.01
CA GLN A 147 -1.86 -31.69 0.85
C GLN A 147 -1.86 -33.22 0.90
N ALA A 148 -1.86 -33.75 2.10
CA ALA A 148 -2.07 -35.17 2.40
C ALA A 148 -3.14 -35.28 3.49
N ARG A 149 -3.50 -36.52 3.85
CA ARG A 149 -4.57 -36.79 4.82
C ARG A 149 -4.39 -36.02 6.15
N ASN A 150 -3.15 -35.90 6.62
CA ASN A 150 -2.84 -35.39 7.96
C ASN A 150 -2.11 -34.04 7.94
N ILE A 151 -1.77 -33.50 6.75
CA ILE A 151 -1.00 -32.27 6.63
C ILE A 151 -1.41 -31.44 5.41
N THR A 152 -1.48 -30.14 5.62
CA THR A 152 -1.60 -29.14 4.55
C THR A 152 -0.45 -28.15 4.71
N ILE A 153 0.25 -27.84 3.63
CA ILE A 153 1.44 -26.95 3.61
C ILE A 153 1.20 -25.86 2.57
N HIS A 154 1.46 -24.64 2.98
CA HIS A 154 1.45 -23.47 2.12
C HIS A 154 2.87 -23.12 1.67
N ASP A 155 3.03 -22.31 0.63
CA ASP A 155 4.36 -21.88 0.18
C ASP A 155 5.03 -20.95 1.19
N VAL A 156 6.38 -20.96 1.22
CA VAL A 156 7.16 -20.04 2.05
C VAL A 156 6.97 -18.61 1.55
N TYR A 157 6.77 -17.68 2.47
CA TYR A 157 6.63 -16.26 2.15
C TYR A 157 7.26 -15.33 3.20
N PRO A 158 7.75 -14.18 2.78
CA PRO A 158 7.97 -13.77 1.39
C PRO A 158 9.01 -14.68 0.72
N ASN A 159 8.84 -14.92 -0.60
CA ASN A 159 9.83 -15.55 -1.44
C ASN A 159 9.89 -14.78 -2.77
N PRO A 160 10.91 -13.96 -3.04
CA PRO A 160 12.20 -13.85 -2.31
C PRO A 160 12.11 -13.25 -0.90
N ILE A 161 13.02 -13.71 -0.02
CA ILE A 161 13.29 -13.10 1.28
C ILE A 161 14.14 -11.84 1.06
N THR A 162 13.65 -10.68 1.55
CA THR A 162 14.30 -9.37 1.39
C THR A 162 14.54 -8.71 2.76
N GLY A 163 15.59 -9.13 3.46
CA GLY A 163 16.02 -8.50 4.72
C GLY A 163 15.17 -8.79 5.96
N GLN A 164 14.01 -9.45 5.83
CA GLN A 164 13.13 -9.88 6.93
C GLN A 164 12.98 -11.40 6.92
N ASP A 165 12.49 -11.95 8.02
CA ASP A 165 12.29 -13.40 8.14
C ASP A 165 11.16 -13.88 7.20
N ALA A 166 11.24 -15.15 6.81
CA ALA A 166 10.19 -15.80 6.05
C ALA A 166 9.39 -16.77 6.94
N TYR A 167 8.24 -17.15 6.45
CA TYR A 167 7.29 -18.00 7.18
C TYR A 167 6.75 -19.11 6.27
N LEU A 168 6.61 -20.30 6.86
CA LEU A 168 5.92 -21.42 6.25
C LEU A 168 4.68 -21.72 7.09
N ASP A 169 3.49 -21.50 6.50
CA ASP A 169 2.25 -21.87 7.17
C ASP A 169 1.88 -23.31 6.87
N TYR A 170 1.43 -24.01 7.87
CA TYR A 170 1.02 -25.42 7.76
C TYR A 170 -0.12 -25.76 8.72
N ARG A 171 -0.74 -26.90 8.49
CA ARG A 171 -1.68 -27.52 9.43
C ARG A 171 -1.36 -29.00 9.51
N LEU A 172 -0.96 -29.46 10.66
CA LEU A 172 -0.74 -30.87 10.99
C LEU A 172 -1.88 -31.35 11.89
N SER A 173 -2.63 -32.35 11.44
CA SER A 173 -3.85 -32.85 12.12
C SER A 173 -3.61 -34.06 12.98
N ASP A 174 -2.40 -34.62 12.95
CA ASP A 174 -2.04 -35.87 13.64
C ASP A 174 -0.72 -35.65 14.41
N GLU A 175 -0.79 -35.74 15.73
CA GLU A 175 0.36 -35.56 16.62
C GLU A 175 1.37 -36.70 16.55
N ALA A 176 0.97 -37.88 16.02
CA ALA A 176 1.87 -39.01 15.86
C ALA A 176 2.83 -38.83 14.70
N VAL A 177 2.52 -37.95 13.73
CA VAL A 177 3.37 -37.69 12.56
C VAL A 177 4.51 -36.73 12.94
N LYS A 178 5.75 -37.15 12.77
CA LYS A 178 6.92 -36.31 12.94
C LYS A 178 7.17 -35.50 11.66
N ALA A 179 6.90 -34.22 11.72
CA ALA A 179 7.07 -33.31 10.58
C ALA A 179 8.22 -32.33 10.84
N LYS A 180 9.02 -32.05 9.80
CA LYS A 180 10.06 -31.01 9.84
C LYS A 180 10.29 -30.38 8.46
N VAL A 181 10.78 -29.16 8.47
CA VAL A 181 11.31 -28.48 7.27
C VAL A 181 12.83 -28.36 7.39
N VAL A 182 13.53 -28.74 6.34
CA VAL A 182 14.99 -28.62 6.26
C VAL A 182 15.34 -27.70 5.09
N ILE A 183 16.18 -26.71 5.34
CA ILE A 183 16.66 -25.77 4.33
C ILE A 183 18.03 -26.24 3.86
N HIS A 184 18.21 -26.32 2.55
CA HIS A 184 19.45 -26.76 1.92
C HIS A 184 20.03 -25.65 1.04
N ASN A 185 21.35 -25.57 0.97
CA ASN A 185 22.03 -24.76 -0.04
C ASN A 185 21.97 -25.48 -1.42
N ILE A 186 22.50 -24.83 -2.46
CA ILE A 186 22.54 -25.38 -3.83
C ILE A 186 23.34 -26.67 -3.95
N LEU A 187 24.23 -27.00 -3.00
CA LEU A 187 25.01 -28.23 -2.94
C LEU A 187 24.28 -29.34 -2.20
N GLY A 188 23.07 -29.09 -1.71
CA GLY A 188 22.27 -30.04 -0.95
C GLY A 188 22.67 -30.16 0.53
N SER A 189 23.61 -29.33 1.02
CA SER A 189 23.98 -29.33 2.44
C SER A 189 22.91 -28.62 3.26
N PRO A 190 22.45 -29.19 4.40
CA PRO A 190 21.48 -28.54 5.27
C PRO A 190 22.10 -27.31 5.94
N VAL A 191 21.35 -26.19 5.93
CA VAL A 191 21.73 -24.92 6.54
C VAL A 191 20.75 -24.47 7.61
N GLY A 192 19.60 -25.14 7.73
CA GLY A 192 18.60 -24.90 8.75
C GLY A 192 17.60 -26.04 8.83
N GLU A 193 17.12 -26.31 10.04
CA GLU A 193 16.09 -27.33 10.32
C GLU A 193 15.13 -26.79 11.37
N HIS A 194 13.83 -27.00 11.15
CA HIS A 194 12.78 -26.59 12.08
C HIS A 194 11.75 -27.70 12.20
N GLU A 195 11.38 -28.04 13.42
CA GLU A 195 10.28 -28.97 13.67
C GLU A 195 8.94 -28.30 13.36
N MET A 196 7.96 -29.10 12.95
CA MET A 196 6.60 -28.69 12.66
C MET A 196 5.66 -29.43 13.63
N LEU A 197 5.21 -28.72 14.67
CA LEU A 197 4.38 -29.28 15.73
C LEU A 197 2.88 -29.17 15.37
N SER A 198 2.07 -30.13 15.80
CA SER A 198 0.61 -30.10 15.61
C SER A 198 -0.07 -28.94 16.38
N THR A 199 0.58 -28.47 17.44
CA THR A 199 0.14 -27.32 18.26
C THR A 199 0.45 -25.97 17.62
N GLU A 200 1.26 -25.94 16.57
CA GLU A 200 1.66 -24.74 15.84
C GLU A 200 1.10 -24.76 14.42
N THR A 201 0.98 -23.59 13.82
CA THR A 201 0.48 -23.43 12.45
C THR A 201 1.49 -22.76 11.54
N ARG A 202 2.69 -22.47 12.07
CA ARG A 202 3.69 -21.66 11.35
C ARG A 202 5.11 -21.98 11.83
N VAL A 203 6.02 -22.14 10.86
CA VAL A 203 7.46 -22.12 11.10
C VAL A 203 8.04 -20.79 10.67
N LYS A 204 8.92 -20.23 11.48
CA LYS A 204 9.70 -19.02 11.18
C LYS A 204 11.07 -19.44 10.63
N ILE A 205 11.41 -18.97 9.44
CA ILE A 205 12.72 -19.17 8.79
C ILE A 205 13.50 -17.86 8.95
N GLN A 206 14.54 -17.90 9.76
CA GLN A 206 15.39 -16.75 10.05
C GLN A 206 16.27 -16.40 8.84
N ALA A 207 16.12 -15.17 8.33
CA ALA A 207 16.90 -14.69 7.19
C ALA A 207 18.35 -14.33 7.55
N GLU A 208 18.62 -14.03 8.84
CA GLU A 208 19.91 -13.52 9.31
C GLU A 208 21.07 -14.49 9.03
N GLY A 209 20.85 -15.77 9.18
CA GLY A 209 21.83 -16.84 8.93
C GLY A 209 22.01 -17.21 7.45
N LEU A 210 21.22 -16.67 6.53
CA LEU A 210 21.26 -17.01 5.11
C LEU A 210 21.92 -15.88 4.29
N SER A 211 22.92 -16.19 3.49
CA SER A 211 23.51 -15.27 2.51
C SER A 211 22.58 -15.09 1.29
N SER A 212 22.76 -13.98 0.51
CA SER A 212 22.02 -13.84 -0.76
C SER A 212 22.31 -15.03 -1.68
N GLY A 213 21.25 -15.64 -2.20
CA GLY A 213 21.40 -16.83 -3.04
C GLY A 213 20.12 -17.63 -3.21
N VAL A 214 20.29 -18.80 -3.82
CA VAL A 214 19.23 -19.79 -4.02
C VAL A 214 19.41 -20.93 -3.02
N TYR A 215 18.33 -21.28 -2.38
CA TYR A 215 18.20 -22.38 -1.43
C TYR A 215 17.02 -23.26 -1.85
N PHE A 216 16.90 -24.40 -1.22
CA PHE A 216 15.75 -25.29 -1.32
C PHE A 216 15.26 -25.61 0.09
N TYR A 217 13.96 -25.67 0.30
CA TYR A 217 13.38 -26.22 1.52
C TYR A 217 12.69 -27.54 1.20
N THR A 218 12.93 -28.54 2.04
CA THR A 218 12.31 -29.86 1.92
C THR A 218 11.50 -30.15 3.17
N ILE A 219 10.25 -30.57 2.98
CA ILE A 219 9.38 -31.03 4.07
C ILE A 219 9.55 -32.54 4.20
N TYR A 220 9.77 -32.97 5.41
CA TYR A 220 9.85 -34.38 5.79
C TYR A 220 8.67 -34.73 6.69
N LEU A 221 8.04 -35.88 6.41
CA LEU A 221 7.08 -36.55 7.28
C LEU A 221 7.65 -37.93 7.62
N ASP A 222 7.78 -38.22 8.89
CA ASP A 222 8.39 -39.48 9.38
C ASP A 222 9.74 -39.81 8.68
N ASN A 223 10.57 -38.80 8.50
CA ASN A 223 11.84 -38.81 7.77
C ASN A 223 11.77 -39.09 6.26
N VAL A 224 10.57 -39.08 5.66
CA VAL A 224 10.38 -39.19 4.21
C VAL A 224 10.18 -37.76 3.64
N GLY A 225 11.02 -37.39 2.67
CA GLY A 225 10.89 -36.12 1.96
C GLY A 225 9.63 -36.13 1.05
N VAL A 226 8.65 -35.28 1.34
CA VAL A 226 7.36 -35.24 0.61
C VAL A 226 7.22 -34.06 -0.33
N LEU A 227 7.99 -33.00 -0.09
CA LEU A 227 7.95 -31.77 -0.89
C LEU A 227 9.30 -31.07 -0.87
N THR A 228 9.81 -30.67 -2.03
CA THR A 228 10.98 -29.78 -2.14
C THR A 228 10.62 -28.57 -3.02
N ARG A 229 10.95 -27.37 -2.55
CA ARG A 229 10.69 -26.11 -3.23
C ARG A 229 11.88 -25.17 -3.16
N LYS A 230 11.93 -24.24 -4.11
CA LYS A 230 12.95 -23.19 -4.20
C LYS A 230 12.67 -22.06 -3.22
N LEU A 231 13.72 -21.57 -2.57
CA LEU A 231 13.72 -20.39 -1.71
C LEU A 231 14.81 -19.43 -2.21
N VAL A 232 14.48 -18.17 -2.36
CA VAL A 232 15.41 -17.13 -2.84
C VAL A 232 15.65 -16.13 -1.73
N VAL A 233 16.92 -15.81 -1.44
CA VAL A 233 17.31 -14.77 -0.49
C VAL A 233 17.98 -13.63 -1.25
N ARG A 234 17.53 -12.40 -1.01
CA ARG A 234 18.10 -11.14 -1.54
C ARG A 234 18.35 -10.21 -0.35
N LYS A 235 19.58 -9.86 -0.13
CA LYS A 235 20.00 -8.86 0.89
C LYS A 235 20.57 -7.65 0.19
#